data_283649fdfd3a319ed179027370c944aa
#
_entry.id   283649fdfd3a319ed179027370c944aa
#
_cell.length_a   1.000
_cell.length_b   1.000
_cell.length_c   1.000
_cell.angle_alpha   90.00
_cell.angle_beta   90.00
_cell.angle_gamma   90.00
#
_symmetry.space_group_name_H-M   'P 1'
#
loop_
_entity.id
_entity.type
_entity.pdbx_description
1 polymer ?
#
loop_
_entity_poly.entity_id
_entity_poly.type
_entity_poly.pdbx_seq_one_letter_code
_entity_poly.pdbx_strand_id
1 'polypeptide(L)'
;RDRLRSRGLGDVYKRQIEYDALIQANKFDEKLVQGIFELILETVVSQSDSILIASEIYPAAMVKSKFLKLNYMHIDYVISCMKKNTTKVKNIKKYLLAALFNAPSTIDGYYQAEVNADMPHWAG
;
A
#
# COMPACT_ATOMS: atom_id res chain seq x y z
N ARG A 1 3.47 -3.35 26.71
CA ARG A 1 4.14 -2.20 26.13
C ARG A 1 4.05 -2.21 24.60
N ASP A 2 4.27 -3.35 23.99
CA ASP A 2 4.18 -3.45 22.54
C ASP A 2 2.76 -3.18 22.05
N ARG A 3 1.76 -3.57 22.82
CA ARG A 3 0.37 -3.26 22.51
C ARG A 3 0.10 -1.77 22.51
N LEU A 4 0.65 -1.05 23.47
CA LEU A 4 0.46 0.39 23.57
C LEU A 4 1.16 1.11 22.41
N ARG A 5 2.36 0.65 22.07
CA ARG A 5 3.08 1.19 20.92
C ARG A 5 2.31 0.93 19.62
N SER A 6 1.79 -0.28 19.44
CA SER A 6 1.03 -0.63 18.26
C SER A 6 -0.23 0.20 18.14
N ARG A 7 -0.93 0.45 19.26
CA ARG A 7 -2.11 1.30 19.26
C ARG A 7 -1.79 2.74 18.90
N GLY A 8 -0.74 3.31 19.52
CA GLY A 8 -0.31 4.66 19.23
C GLY A 8 0.11 4.82 17.79
N LEU A 9 0.90 3.87 17.30
CA LEU A 9 1.34 3.86 15.91
C LEU A 9 0.15 3.71 14.97
N GLY A 10 -0.81 2.84 15.31
CA GLY A 10 -2.01 2.66 14.52
C GLY A 10 -2.82 3.93 14.38
N ASP A 11 -3.00 4.66 15.47
CA ASP A 11 -3.76 5.90 15.45
C ASP A 11 -3.06 6.98 14.63
N VAL A 12 -1.75 7.11 14.79
CA VAL A 12 -0.95 8.05 14.02
C VAL A 12 -1.01 7.71 12.54
N TYR A 13 -0.85 6.44 12.21
CA TYR A 13 -0.85 6.00 10.82
C TYR A 13 -2.22 6.15 10.17
N LYS A 14 -3.30 5.90 10.91
CA LYS A 14 -4.66 6.12 10.40
C LYS A 14 -4.86 7.57 9.95
N ARG A 15 -4.34 8.52 10.72
CA ARG A 15 -4.41 9.93 10.33
C ARG A 15 -3.57 10.22 9.11
N GLN A 16 -2.38 9.63 9.05
CA GLN A 16 -1.48 9.85 7.92
C GLN A 16 -2.08 9.40 6.60
N ILE A 17 -2.74 8.24 6.57
CA ILE A 17 -3.33 7.71 5.36
C ILE A 17 -4.78 8.14 5.16
N GLU A 18 -5.31 8.95 6.08
CA GLU A 18 -6.70 9.38 6.05
C GLU A 18 -7.65 8.19 5.97
N TYR A 19 -7.54 7.31 6.96
CA TYR A 19 -8.22 6.02 6.99
C TYR A 19 -9.73 6.16 6.79
N ASP A 20 -10.36 7.11 7.49
CA ASP A 20 -11.80 7.30 7.39
C ASP A 20 -12.23 7.71 5.99
N ALA A 21 -11.42 8.54 5.33
CA ALA A 21 -11.69 8.94 3.95
C ALA A 21 -11.55 7.76 3.00
N LEU A 22 -10.56 6.88 3.24
CA LEU A 22 -10.39 5.68 2.44
C LEU A 22 -11.60 4.75 2.58
N ILE A 23 -12.09 4.57 3.81
CA ILE A 23 -13.27 3.75 4.07
C ILE A 23 -14.49 4.32 3.34
N GLN A 24 -14.69 5.64 3.41
CA GLN A 24 -15.82 6.27 2.74
C GLN A 24 -15.73 6.20 1.22
N ALA A 25 -14.55 6.40 0.68
CA ALA A 25 -14.33 6.32 -0.75
C ALA A 25 -14.48 4.90 -1.30
N ASN A 26 -14.35 3.89 -0.44
CA ASN A 26 -14.39 2.49 -0.82
C ASN A 26 -15.39 1.71 0.02
N LYS A 27 -16.63 2.21 0.09
CA LYS A 27 -17.66 1.63 0.96
C LYS A 27 -17.92 0.15 0.72
N PHE A 28 -17.84 -0.29 -0.52
CA PHE A 28 -18.10 -1.70 -0.85
C PHE A 28 -16.85 -2.57 -0.63
N ASP A 29 -15.71 -1.95 -0.39
CA ASP A 29 -14.45 -2.64 -0.21
C ASP A 29 -13.82 -2.32 1.15
N GLU A 30 -14.66 -2.05 2.13
CA GLU A 30 -14.20 -1.67 3.48
C GLU A 30 -13.27 -2.70 4.08
N LYS A 31 -13.58 -3.99 3.88
CA LYS A 31 -12.73 -5.07 4.40
C LYS A 31 -11.36 -5.08 3.75
N LEU A 32 -11.28 -4.72 2.49
CA LEU A 32 -10.00 -4.61 1.80
C LEU A 32 -9.15 -3.48 2.40
N VAL A 33 -9.76 -2.33 2.65
CA VAL A 33 -9.08 -1.20 3.28
C VAL A 33 -8.57 -1.59 4.67
N GLN A 34 -9.42 -2.24 5.46
CA GLN A 34 -9.03 -2.73 6.78
C GLN A 34 -7.87 -3.71 6.70
N GLY A 35 -7.95 -4.64 5.75
CA GLY A 35 -6.91 -5.64 5.56
C GLY A 35 -5.57 -5.02 5.17
N ILE A 36 -5.60 -4.02 4.32
CA ILE A 36 -4.39 -3.30 3.92
C ILE A 36 -3.78 -2.60 5.13
N PHE A 37 -4.60 -1.91 5.91
CA PHE A 37 -4.14 -1.21 7.10
C PHE A 37 -3.50 -2.18 8.10
N GLU A 38 -4.17 -3.30 8.36
CA GLU A 38 -3.65 -4.32 9.27
C GLU A 38 -2.34 -4.92 8.77
N LEU A 39 -2.25 -5.15 7.47
CA LEU A 39 -1.02 -5.68 6.87
C LEU A 39 0.14 -4.72 7.03
N ILE A 40 -0.09 -3.44 6.84
CA ILE A 40 0.93 -2.43 7.03
C ILE A 40 1.40 -2.39 8.49
N LEU A 41 0.46 -2.40 9.44
CA LEU A 41 0.82 -2.40 10.85
C LEU A 41 1.59 -3.66 11.24
N GLU A 42 1.13 -4.81 10.78
CA GLU A 42 1.81 -6.08 11.03
C GLU A 42 3.25 -6.05 10.54
N THR A 43 3.45 -5.49 9.36
CA THR A 43 4.78 -5.38 8.75
C THR A 43 5.66 -4.41 9.55
N VAL A 44 5.11 -3.25 9.91
CA VAL A 44 5.88 -2.20 10.60
C VAL A 44 6.28 -2.63 12.00
N VAL A 45 5.43 -3.40 12.69
CA VAL A 45 5.76 -3.87 14.05
C VAL A 45 6.49 -5.21 14.07
N SER A 46 6.73 -5.81 12.92
CA SER A 46 7.43 -7.09 12.82
C SER A 46 8.82 -6.99 13.45
N GLN A 47 9.23 -8.04 14.15
CA GLN A 47 10.55 -8.10 14.78
C GLN A 47 11.56 -8.89 13.95
N SER A 48 11.18 -9.33 12.77
CA SER A 48 12.08 -10.02 11.86
C SER A 48 13.14 -9.05 11.32
N ASP A 49 14.33 -9.57 11.07
CA ASP A 49 15.41 -8.76 10.50
C ASP A 49 15.23 -8.53 9.01
N SER A 50 14.48 -9.40 8.35
CA SER A 50 14.24 -9.34 6.92
C SER A 50 12.80 -9.65 6.61
N ILE A 51 12.34 -9.18 5.45
CA ILE A 51 10.96 -9.39 4.99
C ILE A 51 11.01 -9.81 3.53
N LEU A 52 10.26 -10.88 3.21
CA LEU A 52 10.17 -11.39 1.85
C LEU A 52 9.10 -10.61 1.09
N ILE A 53 9.49 -10.01 -0.03
CA ILE A 53 8.58 -9.29 -0.92
C ILE A 53 8.83 -9.74 -2.34
N ALA A 54 7.80 -10.30 -2.98
CA ALA A 54 7.87 -10.72 -4.38
C ALA A 54 9.08 -11.62 -4.69
N SER A 55 9.33 -12.60 -3.84
CA SER A 55 10.40 -13.58 -3.99
C SER A 55 11.80 -13.05 -3.68
N GLU A 56 11.94 -11.81 -3.24
CA GLU A 56 13.22 -11.26 -2.81
C GLU A 56 13.17 -10.89 -1.34
N ILE A 57 14.31 -11.03 -0.68
CA ILE A 57 14.44 -10.73 0.75
C ILE A 57 15.04 -9.35 0.91
N TYR A 58 14.34 -8.48 1.64
CA TYR A 58 14.77 -7.12 1.92
C TYR A 58 15.02 -6.92 3.40
N PRO A 59 15.95 -6.03 3.78
CA PRO A 59 16.10 -5.67 5.19
C PRO A 59 14.80 -5.11 5.73
N ALA A 60 14.40 -5.57 6.92
CA ALA A 60 13.15 -5.12 7.52
C ALA A 60 13.10 -3.60 7.69
N ALA A 61 14.23 -2.99 8.06
CA ALA A 61 14.29 -1.54 8.24
C ALA A 61 13.90 -0.79 6.97
N MET A 62 14.34 -1.28 5.81
CA MET A 62 14.00 -0.68 4.53
C MET A 62 12.51 -0.78 4.22
N VAL A 63 11.93 -1.96 4.44
CA VAL A 63 10.50 -2.18 4.20
C VAL A 63 9.66 -1.32 5.12
N LYS A 64 10.01 -1.28 6.41
CA LYS A 64 9.30 -0.47 7.40
C LYS A 64 9.34 1.01 7.04
N SER A 65 10.52 1.50 6.63
CA SER A 65 10.68 2.89 6.23
C SER A 65 9.77 3.23 5.07
N LYS A 66 9.70 2.36 4.07
CA LYS A 66 8.83 2.58 2.91
C LYS A 66 7.35 2.56 3.30
N PHE A 67 6.96 1.62 4.14
CA PHE A 67 5.56 1.50 4.55
C PHE A 67 5.12 2.69 5.40
N LEU A 68 6.00 3.22 6.25
CA LEU A 68 5.67 4.39 7.07
C LEU A 68 5.50 5.67 6.26
N LYS A 69 5.97 5.68 5.02
CA LYS A 69 5.82 6.84 4.14
C LYS A 69 4.59 6.77 3.24
N LEU A 70 3.86 5.67 3.27
CA LEU A 70 2.65 5.54 2.47
C LEU A 70 1.60 6.54 2.93
N ASN A 71 0.86 7.08 1.98
CA ASN A 71 -0.21 8.05 2.26
C ASN A 71 -1.49 7.62 1.55
N TYR A 72 -2.51 8.46 1.64
CA TYR A 72 -3.82 8.20 1.05
C TYR A 72 -3.72 7.81 -0.43
N MET A 73 -2.96 8.56 -1.20
CA MET A 73 -2.87 8.34 -2.64
C MET A 73 -2.25 6.99 -2.98
N HIS A 74 -1.23 6.60 -2.24
CA HIS A 74 -0.58 5.29 -2.46
C HIS A 74 -1.56 4.15 -2.20
N ILE A 75 -2.31 4.23 -1.10
CA ILE A 75 -3.22 3.17 -0.72
C ILE A 75 -4.42 3.11 -1.67
N ASP A 76 -4.95 4.27 -2.03
CA ASP A 76 -6.04 4.33 -3.00
C ASP A 76 -5.62 3.73 -4.35
N TYR A 77 -4.39 4.02 -4.77
CA TYR A 77 -3.81 3.45 -5.98
C TYR A 77 -3.74 1.92 -5.91
N VAL A 78 -3.26 1.39 -4.77
CA VAL A 78 -3.17 -0.06 -4.59
C VAL A 78 -4.56 -0.70 -4.61
N ILE A 79 -5.55 -0.07 -4.00
CA ILE A 79 -6.93 -0.55 -4.02
C ILE A 79 -7.43 -0.62 -5.45
N SER A 80 -7.18 0.43 -6.23
CA SER A 80 -7.60 0.47 -7.64
C SER A 80 -6.94 -0.64 -8.46
N CYS A 81 -5.66 -0.87 -8.24
CA CYS A 81 -4.94 -1.96 -8.92
C CYS A 81 -5.50 -3.32 -8.53
N MET A 82 -5.81 -3.51 -7.25
CA MET A 82 -6.38 -4.76 -6.76
C MET A 82 -7.73 -5.05 -7.41
N LYS A 83 -8.57 -4.03 -7.54
CA LYS A 83 -9.88 -4.18 -8.18
C LYS A 83 -9.77 -4.59 -9.64
N LYS A 84 -8.76 -4.10 -10.35
CA LYS A 84 -8.55 -4.44 -11.74
C LYS A 84 -8.04 -5.86 -11.93
N ASN A 85 -7.42 -6.44 -10.91
CA ASN A 85 -6.75 -7.74 -11.01
C ASN A 85 -7.39 -8.82 -10.16
N THR A 86 -8.66 -8.67 -9.79
CA THR A 86 -9.32 -9.53 -8.81
C THR A 86 -9.40 -11.00 -9.20
N THR A 87 -9.46 -11.30 -10.49
CA THR A 87 -9.71 -12.67 -10.94
C THR A 87 -8.46 -13.55 -10.94
N LYS A 88 -7.27 -12.96 -10.85
CA LYS A 88 -6.01 -13.69 -11.03
C LYS A 88 -5.10 -13.73 -9.81
N VAL A 89 -5.47 -13.06 -8.75
CA VAL A 89 -4.62 -12.99 -7.55
C VAL A 89 -4.90 -14.21 -6.68
N LYS A 90 -3.92 -15.10 -6.59
CA LYS A 90 -4.02 -16.32 -5.76
C LYS A 90 -3.67 -16.07 -4.31
N ASN A 91 -2.70 -15.20 -4.05
CA ASN A 91 -2.25 -14.88 -2.70
C ASN A 91 -2.35 -13.36 -2.51
N ILE A 92 -3.45 -12.94 -1.94
CA ILE A 92 -3.77 -11.52 -1.76
C ILE A 92 -2.75 -10.82 -0.88
N LYS A 93 -2.34 -11.45 0.22
CA LYS A 93 -1.37 -10.87 1.15
C LYS A 93 -0.04 -10.62 0.46
N LYS A 94 0.44 -11.61 -0.29
CA LYS A 94 1.70 -11.50 -1.02
C LYS A 94 1.62 -10.40 -2.09
N TYR A 95 0.51 -10.35 -2.80
CA TYR A 95 0.28 -9.31 -3.80
C TYR A 95 0.28 -7.92 -3.16
N LEU A 96 -0.44 -7.75 -2.06
CA LEU A 96 -0.54 -6.45 -1.39
C LEU A 96 0.79 -5.99 -0.83
N LEU A 97 1.58 -6.90 -0.26
CA LEU A 97 2.91 -6.53 0.23
C LEU A 97 3.77 -5.96 -0.89
N ALA A 98 3.78 -6.63 -2.05
CA ALA A 98 4.56 -6.17 -3.20
C ALA A 98 4.01 -4.85 -3.74
N ALA A 99 2.69 -4.73 -3.85
CA ALA A 99 2.06 -3.52 -4.38
C ALA A 99 2.32 -2.32 -3.48
N LEU A 100 2.21 -2.49 -2.17
CA LEU A 100 2.46 -1.42 -1.21
C LEU A 100 3.92 -1.02 -1.18
N PHE A 101 4.81 -2.01 -1.25
CA PHE A 101 6.25 -1.74 -1.26
C PHE A 101 6.66 -0.92 -2.47
N ASN A 102 6.04 -1.17 -3.61
CA ASN A 102 6.37 -0.51 -4.87
C ASN A 102 5.50 0.70 -5.20
N ALA A 103 4.42 0.93 -4.45
CA ALA A 103 3.45 1.98 -4.77
C ALA A 103 4.08 3.37 -4.97
N PRO A 104 4.98 3.84 -4.09
CA PRO A 104 5.55 5.18 -4.29
C PRO A 104 6.31 5.32 -5.60
N SER A 105 6.92 4.23 -6.08
CA SER A 105 7.66 4.26 -7.34
C SER A 105 6.74 4.10 -8.55
N THR A 106 5.77 3.18 -8.44
CA THR A 106 4.91 2.85 -9.59
C THR A 106 3.82 3.88 -9.83
N ILE A 107 3.38 4.59 -8.79
CA ILE A 107 2.32 5.59 -8.94
C ILE A 107 2.75 6.74 -9.85
N ASP A 108 4.00 7.17 -9.74
CA ASP A 108 4.54 8.22 -10.61
C ASP A 108 4.58 7.75 -12.06
N GLY A 109 5.03 6.52 -12.28
CA GLY A 109 5.05 5.94 -13.61
C GLY A 109 3.65 5.79 -14.20
N TYR A 110 2.68 5.43 -13.37
CA TYR A 110 1.29 5.28 -13.80
C TYR A 110 0.72 6.63 -14.29
N TYR A 111 0.89 7.68 -13.50
CA TYR A 111 0.40 9.00 -13.88
C TYR A 111 1.12 9.53 -15.11
N GLN A 112 2.40 9.29 -15.23
CA GLN A 112 3.16 9.70 -16.41
C GLN A 112 2.63 9.00 -17.66
N ALA A 113 2.32 7.71 -17.54
CA ALA A 113 1.77 6.95 -18.66
C ALA A 113 0.38 7.47 -19.05
N GLU A 114 -0.45 7.85 -18.08
CA GLU A 114 -1.77 8.41 -18.38
C GLU A 114 -1.68 9.76 -19.08
N VAL A 115 -0.78 10.62 -18.64
CA VAL A 115 -0.54 11.92 -19.26
C VAL A 115 -0.09 11.71 -20.72
N ASN A 116 0.83 10.78 -20.94
CA ASN A 116 1.30 10.49 -22.29
C ASN A 116 0.20 9.93 -23.19
N ALA A 117 -0.71 9.13 -22.61
CA ALA A 117 -1.84 8.58 -23.36
C ALA A 117 -2.84 9.66 -23.76
N ASP A 118 -3.02 10.67 -22.90
CA ASP A 118 -3.93 11.77 -23.16
C ASP A 118 -3.38 12.74 -24.21
N MET A 119 -2.07 12.75 -24.44
CA MET A 119 -1.43 13.67 -25.36
C MET A 119 -0.48 12.95 -26.34
N PRO A 120 -0.94 11.88 -26.99
CA PRO A 120 -0.03 11.04 -27.76
C PRO A 120 0.54 11.69 -29.03
N HIS A 121 -0.20 12.56 -29.68
CA HIS A 121 0.19 13.02 -31.02
C HIS A 121 1.05 14.26 -31.05
N TRP A 122 1.19 14.97 -29.96
CA TRP A 122 2.09 16.09 -29.93
C TRP A 122 3.18 15.94 -28.87
N ALA A 123 3.16 14.84 -28.18
CA ALA A 123 4.28 14.45 -27.32
C ALA A 123 5.35 13.73 -28.13
N GLY A 124 5.01 13.28 -29.32
CA GLY A 124 5.94 12.60 -30.21
C GLY A 124 6.46 13.51 -31.31
#